data_1b17b77a0bf1abe053fb0f8df54c0dae
#
_entry.id   1b17b77a0bf1abe053fb0f8df54c0dae
#
_cell.length_a   1.000
_cell.length_b   1.000
_cell.length_c   1.000
_cell.angle_alpha   90.00
_cell.angle_beta   90.00
_cell.angle_gamma   90.00
#
_symmetry.space_group_name_H-M   'P 1'
#
loop_
_entity.id
_entity.type
_entity.pdbx_description
1 polymer ?
#
loop_
_entity_poly.entity_id
_entity_poly.type
_entity_poly.pdbx_seq_one_letter_code
_entity_poly.pdbx_strand_id
1 'polypeptide(L)'
;MIRLLLLTTLLATAAQAQMRTEAPPVVPGAKPVTVEAIKIHSASVAGNLEGNAADRDVLVFLPPGYSKEPSRRYPVVYALHGYSIGAAQWSKEIHAPQTIEGAFAQDPKHGAREMIVVLPDSKTVHNGSMYSSSVTTGDFENFIASDVVSYIDAHYRTIPERRSRGLVGHSMGGYGASRIGMKHADVFGSLYMMSPCCLSPRAATPANAEMDKALEAVKGPADSANLPFFARAQLAAAAAWSPNPKNPPLFLDLPTKAGQVQADVLARWAANAPLTFVHQYIGNLRRYDAIAFDVGDQDGLKTDTETLHKVLDTYGIANTFELYSGNHTNQLGDRFQNHVLPFFSNHLSFDSKR
;
A
#
# COMPACT_ATOMS: atom_id res chain seq x y z
N MET A 1 -51.68 12.96 -36.90
CA MET A 1 -51.13 11.91 -36.06
C MET A 1 -49.62 12.15 -35.90
N ILE A 2 -49.24 12.81 -34.80
CA ILE A 2 -47.84 13.12 -34.51
C ILE A 2 -47.36 12.05 -33.54
N ARG A 3 -46.41 11.22 -33.96
CA ARG A 3 -45.76 10.23 -33.10
C ARG A 3 -44.65 10.88 -32.29
N LEU A 4 -44.85 10.97 -31.00
CA LEU A 4 -43.87 11.43 -30.03
C LEU A 4 -42.89 10.27 -29.79
N LEU A 5 -41.60 10.41 -30.22
CA LEU A 5 -40.52 9.49 -29.83
C LEU A 5 -40.01 9.95 -28.45
N LEU A 6 -40.26 9.14 -27.43
CA LEU A 6 -39.56 9.26 -26.14
C LEU A 6 -38.13 8.73 -26.33
N LEU A 7 -37.14 9.60 -26.28
CA LEU A 7 -35.74 9.22 -26.06
C LEU A 7 -35.53 8.95 -24.56
N THR A 8 -35.43 7.69 -24.21
CA THR A 8 -34.95 7.29 -22.87
C THR A 8 -33.42 7.35 -22.89
N THR A 9 -32.83 8.39 -22.30
CA THR A 9 -31.43 8.47 -22.01
C THR A 9 -31.12 7.51 -20.84
N LEU A 10 -30.52 6.36 -21.13
CA LEU A 10 -29.87 5.55 -20.13
C LEU A 10 -28.65 6.31 -19.59
N LEU A 11 -28.76 6.86 -18.40
CA LEU A 11 -27.65 7.29 -17.58
C LEU A 11 -26.92 6.01 -17.12
N ALA A 12 -25.84 5.64 -17.84
CA ALA A 12 -24.90 4.66 -17.37
C ALA A 12 -24.16 5.28 -16.18
N THR A 13 -24.60 5.00 -14.96
CA THR A 13 -23.81 5.25 -13.76
C THR A 13 -22.57 4.38 -13.87
N ALA A 14 -21.39 4.99 -14.04
CA ALA A 14 -20.12 4.32 -13.90
C ALA A 14 -20.05 3.76 -12.47
N ALA A 15 -20.41 2.49 -12.31
CA ALA A 15 -20.16 1.76 -11.08
C ALA A 15 -18.64 1.76 -10.89
N GLN A 16 -18.14 2.57 -9.95
CA GLN A 16 -16.80 2.38 -9.44
C GLN A 16 -16.72 0.92 -9.02
N ALA A 17 -15.78 0.18 -9.60
CA ALA A 17 -15.56 -1.21 -9.26
C ALA A 17 -15.19 -1.23 -7.75
N GLN A 18 -16.19 -1.51 -6.94
CA GLN A 18 -16.03 -1.66 -5.50
C GLN A 18 -15.18 -2.92 -5.32
N MET A 19 -14.01 -2.80 -4.71
CA MET A 19 -13.24 -3.98 -4.36
C MET A 19 -14.14 -4.86 -3.49
N ARG A 20 -14.40 -6.08 -3.97
CA ARG A 20 -15.15 -7.07 -3.21
C ARG A 20 -14.17 -8.11 -2.71
N THR A 21 -13.85 -8.00 -1.45
CA THR A 21 -13.18 -9.08 -0.73
C THR A 21 -14.23 -9.90 0.01
N GLU A 22 -14.06 -11.20 0.02
CA GLU A 22 -14.87 -12.08 0.85
C GLU A 22 -14.44 -11.92 2.31
N ALA A 23 -15.43 -11.74 3.19
CA ALA A 23 -15.15 -11.75 4.62
C ALA A 23 -14.74 -13.16 5.06
N PRO A 24 -13.61 -13.32 5.76
CA PRO A 24 -13.27 -14.63 6.32
C PRO A 24 -14.34 -15.06 7.32
N PRO A 25 -14.56 -16.38 7.53
CA PRO A 25 -15.47 -16.87 8.54
C PRO A 25 -15.14 -16.30 9.92
N VAL A 26 -16.19 -15.96 10.70
CA VAL A 26 -16.02 -15.53 12.09
C VAL A 26 -15.44 -16.68 12.90
N VAL A 27 -14.34 -16.44 13.60
CA VAL A 27 -13.73 -17.45 14.48
C VAL A 27 -14.45 -17.44 15.83
N PRO A 28 -15.02 -18.58 16.28
CA PRO A 28 -15.71 -18.67 17.56
C PRO A 28 -14.80 -18.26 18.73
N GLY A 29 -15.33 -17.42 19.63
CA GLY A 29 -14.58 -16.98 20.81
C GLY A 29 -13.59 -15.84 20.55
N ALA A 30 -13.55 -15.29 19.34
CA ALA A 30 -12.76 -14.10 19.03
C ALA A 30 -13.16 -12.94 19.97
N LYS A 31 -12.14 -12.27 20.50
CA LYS A 31 -12.32 -11.13 21.41
C LYS A 31 -12.11 -9.83 20.60
N PRO A 32 -12.95 -8.79 20.87
CA PRO A 32 -12.88 -7.57 20.08
C PRO A 32 -11.54 -6.84 20.26
N VAL A 33 -11.03 -6.30 19.16
CA VAL A 33 -9.96 -5.30 19.16
C VAL A 33 -10.54 -3.91 19.44
N THR A 34 -9.73 -3.02 20.03
CA THR A 34 -10.10 -1.60 20.12
C THR A 34 -9.55 -0.87 18.90
N VAL A 35 -10.42 -0.12 18.21
CA VAL A 35 -10.01 0.67 17.03
C VAL A 35 -9.94 2.14 17.42
N GLU A 36 -8.77 2.74 17.28
CA GLU A 36 -8.56 4.16 17.46
C GLU A 36 -8.32 4.83 16.11
N ALA A 37 -9.06 5.89 15.82
CA ALA A 37 -8.84 6.76 14.68
C ALA A 37 -8.12 8.02 15.16
N ILE A 38 -6.89 8.19 14.70
CA ILE A 38 -6.02 9.30 15.11
C ILE A 38 -5.58 10.12 13.91
N LYS A 39 -5.01 11.31 14.16
CA LYS A 39 -4.32 12.12 13.17
C LYS A 39 -2.86 12.28 13.55
N ILE A 40 -1.98 12.09 12.58
CA ILE A 40 -0.55 12.34 12.73
C ILE A 40 -0.17 13.50 11.84
N HIS A 41 0.43 14.56 12.42
CA HIS A 41 1.05 15.60 11.63
C HIS A 41 2.37 15.08 11.04
N SER A 42 2.45 15.04 9.72
CA SER A 42 3.63 14.58 9.00
C SER A 42 4.47 15.77 8.51
N ALA A 43 5.61 15.98 9.13
CA ALA A 43 6.60 16.94 8.63
C ALA A 43 7.13 16.54 7.24
N SER A 44 7.16 15.22 6.96
CA SER A 44 7.60 14.67 5.69
C SER A 44 6.63 14.96 4.52
N VAL A 45 5.34 15.07 4.79
CA VAL A 45 4.32 15.41 3.77
C VAL A 45 4.10 16.92 3.68
N ALA A 46 4.40 17.67 4.73
CA ALA A 46 4.18 19.13 4.76
C ALA A 46 4.92 19.85 3.61
N GLY A 47 4.30 20.90 3.08
CA GLY A 47 4.90 21.74 2.03
C GLY A 47 4.93 21.13 0.64
N ASN A 48 4.24 20.00 0.39
CA ASN A 48 4.10 19.42 -0.93
C ASN A 48 3.35 20.35 -1.89
N LEU A 49 3.68 20.27 -3.20
CA LEU A 49 3.15 21.18 -4.20
C LEU A 49 1.69 20.86 -4.62
N GLU A 50 1.26 19.63 -4.39
CA GLU A 50 -0.08 19.13 -4.76
C GLU A 50 -1.17 19.55 -3.76
N GLY A 51 -0.78 20.04 -2.57
CA GLY A 51 -1.72 20.47 -1.53
C GLY A 51 -2.30 19.31 -0.70
N ASN A 52 -1.63 18.17 -0.66
CA ASN A 52 -2.00 17.08 0.24
C ASN A 52 -1.84 17.54 1.70
N ALA A 53 -2.86 17.27 2.52
CA ALA A 53 -2.83 17.62 3.94
C ALA A 53 -1.66 16.92 4.66
N ALA A 54 -0.94 17.69 5.49
CA ALA A 54 0.12 17.13 6.34
C ALA A 54 -0.45 16.33 7.53
N ASP A 55 -1.67 16.65 7.98
CA ASP A 55 -2.37 15.91 9.01
C ASP A 55 -3.03 14.69 8.40
N ARG A 56 -2.46 13.51 8.64
CA ARG A 56 -2.85 12.22 8.04
C ARG A 56 -3.66 11.38 8.99
N ASP A 57 -4.75 10.80 8.50
CA ASP A 57 -5.56 9.86 9.25
C ASP A 57 -4.80 8.53 9.41
N VAL A 58 -4.88 7.92 10.59
CA VAL A 58 -4.29 6.61 10.89
C VAL A 58 -5.27 5.82 11.75
N LEU A 59 -5.49 4.57 11.41
CA LEU A 59 -6.24 3.63 12.25
C LEU A 59 -5.26 2.76 13.03
N VAL A 60 -5.49 2.64 14.33
CA VAL A 60 -4.70 1.80 15.24
C VAL A 60 -5.61 0.74 15.83
N PHE A 61 -5.30 -0.52 15.63
CA PHE A 61 -6.01 -1.67 16.17
C PHE A 61 -5.23 -2.22 17.35
N LEU A 62 -5.77 -2.05 18.55
CA LEU A 62 -5.18 -2.52 19.79
C LEU A 62 -5.73 -3.91 20.14
N PRO A 63 -4.86 -4.89 20.44
CA PRO A 63 -5.29 -6.25 20.72
C PRO A 63 -6.09 -6.36 22.02
N PRO A 64 -6.88 -7.44 22.21
CA PRO A 64 -7.73 -7.63 23.40
C PRO A 64 -6.99 -7.59 24.74
N GLY A 65 -5.71 -7.98 24.77
CA GLY A 65 -4.85 -7.90 25.97
C GLY A 65 -4.37 -6.50 26.30
N TYR A 66 -4.46 -5.54 25.36
CA TYR A 66 -3.88 -4.22 25.56
C TYR A 66 -4.42 -3.48 26.79
N SER A 67 -5.72 -3.50 27.05
CA SER A 67 -6.32 -2.88 28.24
C SER A 67 -6.14 -3.71 29.52
N LYS A 68 -5.93 -5.03 29.40
CA LYS A 68 -5.88 -5.96 30.54
C LYS A 68 -4.49 -6.14 31.12
N GLU A 69 -3.45 -5.94 30.30
CA GLU A 69 -2.05 -6.15 30.64
C GLU A 69 -1.26 -4.84 30.50
N PRO A 70 -1.37 -3.89 31.44
CA PRO A 70 -0.84 -2.52 31.30
C PRO A 70 0.68 -2.44 31.19
N SER A 71 1.40 -3.46 31.67
CA SER A 71 2.87 -3.53 31.56
C SER A 71 3.37 -4.18 30.27
N ARG A 72 2.50 -4.89 29.54
CA ARG A 72 2.86 -5.60 28.31
C ARG A 72 3.11 -4.62 27.18
N ARG A 73 4.20 -4.85 26.43
CA ARG A 73 4.52 -4.18 25.17
C ARG A 73 4.27 -5.13 23.99
N TYR A 74 3.99 -4.56 22.84
CA TYR A 74 3.53 -5.31 21.68
C TYR A 74 4.40 -5.01 20.45
N PRO A 75 4.68 -5.99 19.60
CA PRO A 75 5.18 -5.72 18.25
C PRO A 75 4.11 -5.00 17.43
N VAL A 76 4.53 -4.36 16.34
CA VAL A 76 3.65 -3.55 15.49
C VAL A 76 3.74 -4.01 14.04
N VAL A 77 2.59 -4.16 13.39
CA VAL A 77 2.47 -4.37 11.95
C VAL A 77 1.89 -3.11 11.30
N TYR A 78 2.65 -2.50 10.41
CA TYR A 78 2.22 -1.37 9.60
C TYR A 78 1.69 -1.90 8.27
N ALA A 79 0.40 -1.63 7.98
CA ALA A 79 -0.32 -2.19 6.85
C ALA A 79 -0.73 -1.09 5.86
N LEU A 80 -0.25 -1.21 4.63
CA LEU A 80 -0.34 -0.20 3.58
C LEU A 80 -1.46 -0.53 2.59
N HIS A 81 -2.40 0.40 2.39
CA HIS A 81 -3.54 0.24 1.50
C HIS A 81 -3.17 0.35 0.01
N GLY A 82 -4.06 -0.16 -0.86
CA GLY A 82 -3.93 -0.08 -2.32
C GLY A 82 -4.26 1.32 -2.88
N TYR A 83 -4.12 1.46 -4.21
CA TYR A 83 -4.49 2.66 -4.95
C TYR A 83 -6.02 2.89 -4.91
N SER A 84 -6.43 4.14 -5.01
CA SER A 84 -7.79 4.67 -5.06
C SER A 84 -8.58 4.69 -3.74
N ILE A 85 -8.13 4.02 -2.72
CA ILE A 85 -8.77 3.94 -1.40
C ILE A 85 -7.86 4.55 -0.34
N GLY A 86 -8.44 4.89 0.83
CA GLY A 86 -7.69 5.29 2.02
C GLY A 86 -7.79 4.23 3.10
N ALA A 87 -7.13 4.46 4.24
CA ALA A 87 -7.06 3.51 5.35
C ALA A 87 -8.45 3.09 5.86
N ALA A 88 -9.37 4.04 6.03
CA ALA A 88 -10.71 3.76 6.54
C ALA A 88 -11.55 2.90 5.58
N GLN A 89 -11.43 3.12 4.27
CA GLN A 89 -12.13 2.32 3.27
C GLN A 89 -11.52 0.91 3.21
N TRP A 90 -10.18 0.81 3.16
CA TRP A 90 -9.50 -0.47 3.12
C TRP A 90 -9.79 -1.32 4.36
N SER A 91 -9.80 -0.70 5.55
CA SER A 91 -10.20 -1.37 6.79
C SER A 91 -11.60 -2.02 6.69
N LYS A 92 -12.55 -1.33 6.05
CA LYS A 92 -13.90 -1.88 5.84
C LYS A 92 -13.89 -3.03 4.82
N GLU A 93 -13.15 -2.87 3.73
CA GLU A 93 -13.10 -3.85 2.64
C GLU A 93 -12.46 -5.17 3.07
N ILE A 94 -11.37 -5.12 3.87
CA ILE A 94 -10.75 -6.34 4.41
C ILE A 94 -11.41 -6.81 5.71
N HIS A 95 -12.50 -6.18 6.15
CA HIS A 95 -13.16 -6.47 7.43
C HIS A 95 -12.17 -6.45 8.61
N ALA A 96 -11.28 -5.44 8.66
CA ALA A 96 -10.10 -5.43 9.53
C ALA A 96 -10.35 -5.79 11.01
N PRO A 97 -11.40 -5.30 11.71
CA PRO A 97 -11.66 -5.74 13.07
C PRO A 97 -11.85 -7.26 13.15
N GLN A 98 -12.83 -7.82 12.40
CA GLN A 98 -13.11 -9.25 12.40
C GLN A 98 -11.91 -10.10 11.98
N THR A 99 -11.19 -9.67 10.96
CA THR A 99 -10.02 -10.35 10.40
C THR A 99 -8.89 -10.42 11.42
N ILE A 100 -8.61 -9.33 12.13
CA ILE A 100 -7.57 -9.27 13.17
C ILE A 100 -7.99 -10.07 14.40
N GLU A 101 -9.25 -9.95 14.82
CA GLU A 101 -9.83 -10.72 15.92
C GLU A 101 -9.78 -12.22 15.65
N GLY A 102 -10.11 -12.62 14.41
CA GLY A 102 -10.06 -14.00 13.96
C GLY A 102 -8.64 -14.56 14.00
N ALA A 103 -7.65 -13.79 13.54
CA ALA A 103 -6.26 -14.21 13.59
C ALA A 103 -5.77 -14.45 15.03
N PHE A 104 -6.16 -13.58 15.99
CA PHE A 104 -5.77 -13.72 17.40
C PHE A 104 -6.52 -14.83 18.16
N ALA A 105 -7.68 -15.27 17.62
CA ALA A 105 -8.52 -16.28 18.27
C ALA A 105 -8.23 -17.72 17.81
N GLN A 106 -7.50 -17.89 16.71
CA GLN A 106 -7.14 -19.21 16.21
C GLN A 106 -6.13 -19.91 17.15
N ASP A 107 -6.00 -21.23 16.99
CA ASP A 107 -5.02 -21.98 17.75
C ASP A 107 -3.57 -21.52 17.44
N PRO A 108 -2.60 -21.75 18.36
CA PRO A 108 -1.23 -21.24 18.20
C PRO A 108 -0.47 -21.74 16.96
N LYS A 109 -0.96 -22.78 16.27
CA LYS A 109 -0.34 -23.29 15.04
C LYS A 109 -0.78 -22.54 13.79
N HIS A 110 -2.00 -22.01 13.80
CA HIS A 110 -2.65 -21.41 12.63
C HIS A 110 -2.93 -19.92 12.82
N GLY A 111 -2.94 -19.45 14.07
CA GLY A 111 -3.27 -18.09 14.45
C GLY A 111 -2.06 -17.18 14.66
N ALA A 112 -2.36 -16.02 15.19
CA ALA A 112 -1.38 -14.99 15.49
C ALA A 112 -1.39 -14.62 16.98
N ARG A 113 -0.21 -14.38 17.54
CA ARG A 113 -0.06 -13.72 18.84
C ARG A 113 -0.52 -12.27 18.72
N GLU A 114 -1.01 -11.70 19.81
CA GLU A 114 -1.49 -10.33 19.87
C GLU A 114 -0.39 -9.32 19.53
N MET A 115 -0.67 -8.45 18.57
CA MET A 115 0.18 -7.36 18.11
C MET A 115 -0.68 -6.12 17.81
N ILE A 116 -0.07 -4.94 17.77
CA ILE A 116 -0.72 -3.73 17.31
C ILE A 116 -0.70 -3.73 15.78
N VAL A 117 -1.83 -3.40 15.13
CA VAL A 117 -1.90 -3.22 13.67
C VAL A 117 -2.21 -1.75 13.37
N VAL A 118 -1.43 -1.14 12.49
CA VAL A 118 -1.52 0.29 12.15
C VAL A 118 -1.77 0.43 10.66
N LEU A 119 -2.85 1.13 10.29
CA LEU A 119 -3.21 1.44 8.91
C LEU A 119 -3.08 2.96 8.67
N PRO A 120 -1.95 3.45 8.16
CA PRO A 120 -1.80 4.87 7.80
C PRO A 120 -2.49 5.18 6.47
N ASP A 121 -3.14 6.34 6.37
CA ASP A 121 -3.72 6.84 5.12
C ASP A 121 -2.68 7.55 4.27
N SER A 122 -2.41 7.00 3.09
CA SER A 122 -1.47 7.54 2.10
C SER A 122 -2.16 7.94 0.79
N LYS A 123 -3.48 8.18 0.84
CA LYS A 123 -4.25 8.67 -0.29
C LYS A 123 -3.94 10.16 -0.55
N THR A 124 -3.72 10.51 -1.81
CA THR A 124 -3.46 11.89 -2.28
C THR A 124 -4.65 12.41 -3.09
N VAL A 125 -4.55 13.66 -3.57
CA VAL A 125 -5.55 14.25 -4.48
C VAL A 125 -5.72 13.44 -5.76
N HIS A 126 -4.69 12.71 -6.21
CA HIS A 126 -4.76 11.78 -7.34
C HIS A 126 -5.00 10.32 -6.91
N ASN A 127 -5.49 10.10 -5.68
CA ASN A 127 -5.85 8.79 -5.09
C ASN A 127 -4.71 7.86 -4.69
N GLY A 128 -3.45 8.29 -4.74
CA GLY A 128 -2.33 7.45 -4.31
C GLY A 128 -1.00 8.17 -4.31
N SER A 129 -0.19 7.94 -3.30
CA SER A 129 1.14 8.54 -3.13
C SER A 129 2.26 7.73 -3.75
N MET A 130 1.98 6.51 -4.22
CA MET A 130 2.97 5.49 -4.58
C MET A 130 3.99 5.25 -3.46
N TYR A 131 3.67 5.60 -2.22
CA TYR A 131 4.57 5.49 -1.06
C TYR A 131 6.00 5.94 -1.36
N SER A 132 6.12 6.98 -2.20
CA SER A 132 7.39 7.51 -2.70
C SER A 132 7.69 8.88 -2.11
N SER A 133 8.95 9.31 -2.18
CA SER A 133 9.36 10.67 -1.83
C SER A 133 9.27 11.56 -3.07
N SER A 134 8.47 12.63 -3.01
CA SER A 134 8.28 13.57 -4.11
C SER A 134 7.96 14.97 -3.59
N VAL A 135 8.54 15.99 -4.21
CA VAL A 135 8.19 17.39 -3.90
C VAL A 135 6.76 17.73 -4.30
N THR A 136 6.17 16.98 -5.23
CA THR A 136 4.79 17.18 -5.67
C THR A 136 3.80 16.54 -4.70
N THR A 137 3.94 15.27 -4.37
CA THR A 137 3.01 14.57 -3.48
C THR A 137 3.32 14.76 -1.98
N GLY A 138 4.58 15.00 -1.62
CA GLY A 138 5.14 14.87 -0.27
C GLY A 138 5.98 13.61 -0.14
N ASP A 139 6.75 13.49 0.94
CA ASP A 139 7.58 12.33 1.22
C ASP A 139 6.81 11.26 2.02
N PHE A 140 6.01 10.47 1.30
CA PHE A 140 5.25 9.37 1.89
C PHE A 140 6.12 8.17 2.29
N GLU A 141 7.34 8.07 1.79
CA GLU A 141 8.30 7.06 2.21
C GLU A 141 8.72 7.30 3.67
N ASN A 142 9.16 8.53 3.99
CA ASN A 142 9.49 8.94 5.36
C ASN A 142 8.25 9.12 6.26
N PHE A 143 7.08 9.48 5.70
CA PHE A 143 5.84 9.46 6.46
C PHE A 143 5.62 8.09 7.11
N ILE A 144 5.77 6.99 6.35
CA ILE A 144 5.61 5.63 6.88
C ILE A 144 6.79 5.24 7.78
N ALA A 145 8.02 5.37 7.28
CA ALA A 145 9.21 4.82 7.94
C ALA A 145 9.68 5.64 9.16
N SER A 146 9.28 6.90 9.26
CA SER A 146 9.72 7.81 10.31
C SER A 146 8.56 8.39 11.11
N ASP A 147 7.68 9.19 10.48
CA ASP A 147 6.68 9.97 11.21
C ASP A 147 5.67 9.06 11.93
N VAL A 148 5.11 8.07 11.21
CA VAL A 148 4.15 7.12 11.79
C VAL A 148 4.83 6.24 12.83
N VAL A 149 5.99 5.66 12.53
CA VAL A 149 6.72 4.80 13.47
C VAL A 149 7.05 5.54 14.76
N SER A 150 7.59 6.75 14.67
CA SER A 150 7.95 7.54 15.84
C SER A 150 6.75 7.92 16.68
N TYR A 151 5.65 8.30 16.03
CA TYR A 151 4.41 8.63 16.74
C TYR A 151 3.84 7.43 17.49
N ILE A 152 3.76 6.27 16.81
CA ILE A 152 3.21 5.03 17.39
C ILE A 152 4.08 4.57 18.57
N ASP A 153 5.39 4.61 18.46
CA ASP A 153 6.30 4.24 19.56
C ASP A 153 6.21 5.19 20.75
N ALA A 154 5.93 6.49 20.52
CA ALA A 154 5.80 7.49 21.58
C ALA A 154 4.46 7.41 22.33
N HIS A 155 3.37 6.96 21.67
CA HIS A 155 2.01 7.02 22.23
C HIS A 155 1.42 5.67 22.62
N TYR A 156 2.00 4.56 22.14
CA TYR A 156 1.52 3.21 22.39
C TYR A 156 2.58 2.34 23.05
N ARG A 157 2.15 1.29 23.73
CA ARG A 157 3.05 0.34 24.35
C ARG A 157 3.63 -0.65 23.33
N THR A 158 4.49 -0.13 22.47
CA THR A 158 5.21 -0.90 21.47
C THR A 158 6.52 -1.47 22.03
N ILE A 159 7.07 -2.46 21.33
CA ILE A 159 8.47 -2.84 21.44
C ILE A 159 9.22 -2.06 20.36
N PRO A 160 9.94 -0.95 20.72
CA PRO A 160 10.47 -0.01 19.73
C PRO A 160 11.77 -0.52 19.10
N GLU A 161 11.76 -1.76 18.65
CA GLU A 161 12.88 -2.42 18.01
C GLU A 161 12.52 -2.84 16.60
N ARG A 162 13.47 -2.76 15.68
CA ARG A 162 13.36 -3.17 14.28
C ARG A 162 12.74 -4.57 14.14
N ARG A 163 13.22 -5.56 14.94
CA ARG A 163 12.75 -6.95 14.88
C ARG A 163 11.30 -7.15 15.38
N SER A 164 10.73 -6.12 16.00
CA SER A 164 9.34 -6.11 16.46
C SER A 164 8.43 -5.26 15.55
N ARG A 165 8.93 -4.81 14.37
CA ARG A 165 8.15 -4.06 13.38
C ARG A 165 8.03 -4.83 12.08
N GLY A 166 6.80 -5.11 11.68
CA GLY A 166 6.45 -5.67 10.38
C GLY A 166 5.91 -4.61 9.43
N LEU A 167 6.18 -4.76 8.13
CA LEU A 167 5.61 -3.93 7.09
C LEU A 167 4.91 -4.82 6.07
N VAL A 168 3.62 -4.57 5.84
CA VAL A 168 2.81 -5.27 4.85
C VAL A 168 2.08 -4.28 3.97
N GLY A 169 1.75 -4.64 2.76
CA GLY A 169 0.89 -3.84 1.91
C GLY A 169 0.32 -4.61 0.74
N HIS A 170 -0.84 -4.14 0.26
CA HIS A 170 -1.53 -4.71 -0.89
C HIS A 170 -1.45 -3.78 -2.10
N SER A 171 -1.20 -4.33 -3.29
CA SER A 171 -1.20 -3.58 -4.55
C SER A 171 -0.20 -2.41 -4.53
N MET A 172 -0.66 -1.15 -4.58
CA MET A 172 0.18 0.04 -4.35
C MET A 172 0.87 -0.02 -2.98
N GLY A 173 0.19 -0.54 -1.94
CA GLY A 173 0.80 -0.78 -0.63
C GLY A 173 1.87 -1.87 -0.67
N GLY A 174 1.69 -2.90 -1.51
CA GLY A 174 2.70 -3.93 -1.77
C GLY A 174 3.95 -3.37 -2.46
N TYR A 175 3.77 -2.47 -3.41
CA TYR A 175 4.85 -1.65 -3.94
C TYR A 175 5.53 -0.83 -2.83
N GLY A 176 4.73 -0.16 -1.99
CA GLY A 176 5.24 0.59 -0.84
C GLY A 176 6.05 -0.28 0.12
N ALA A 177 5.55 -1.47 0.45
CA ALA A 177 6.27 -2.41 1.32
C ALA A 177 7.59 -2.88 0.70
N SER A 178 7.63 -3.14 -0.62
CA SER A 178 8.86 -3.50 -1.32
C SER A 178 9.86 -2.34 -1.34
N ARG A 179 9.43 -1.14 -1.73
CA ARG A 179 10.26 0.06 -1.84
C ARG A 179 10.82 0.51 -0.50
N ILE A 180 9.93 0.72 0.48
CA ILE A 180 10.31 1.14 1.84
C ILE A 180 11.14 0.06 2.51
N GLY A 181 10.76 -1.21 2.35
CA GLY A 181 11.53 -2.33 2.89
C GLY A 181 12.95 -2.39 2.35
N MET A 182 13.17 -2.18 1.06
CA MET A 182 14.51 -2.13 0.48
C MET A 182 15.36 -1.00 1.05
N LYS A 183 14.77 0.16 1.33
CA LYS A 183 15.49 1.37 1.74
C LYS A 183 15.65 1.51 3.25
N HIS A 184 14.66 1.09 4.03
CA HIS A 184 14.57 1.28 5.48
C HIS A 184 14.68 -0.04 6.27
N ALA A 185 15.68 -0.87 5.92
CA ALA A 185 15.95 -2.13 6.62
C ALA A 185 16.48 -1.94 8.06
N ASP A 186 16.70 -0.74 8.49
CA ASP A 186 16.98 -0.34 9.88
C ASP A 186 15.70 -0.13 10.71
N VAL A 187 14.55 0.07 10.06
CA VAL A 187 13.25 0.34 10.72
C VAL A 187 12.43 -0.94 10.88
N PHE A 188 12.33 -1.78 9.85
CA PHE A 188 11.47 -2.96 9.81
C PHE A 188 12.28 -4.26 9.84
N GLY A 189 11.76 -5.28 10.54
CA GLY A 189 12.40 -6.60 10.66
C GLY A 189 11.84 -7.66 9.74
N SER A 190 10.58 -7.55 9.34
CA SER A 190 9.92 -8.50 8.45
C SER A 190 9.02 -7.79 7.43
N LEU A 191 8.94 -8.33 6.21
CA LEU A 191 8.18 -7.77 5.09
C LEU A 191 7.17 -8.78 4.55
N TYR A 192 5.98 -8.29 4.18
CA TYR A 192 4.98 -9.07 3.45
C TYR A 192 4.39 -8.25 2.30
N MET A 193 4.49 -8.72 1.07
CA MET A 193 4.01 -8.03 -0.13
C MET A 193 2.85 -8.81 -0.75
N MET A 194 1.63 -8.26 -0.62
CA MET A 194 0.40 -8.85 -1.16
C MET A 194 0.13 -8.28 -2.56
N SER A 195 0.16 -9.09 -3.59
CA SER A 195 -0.12 -8.66 -4.98
C SER A 195 0.53 -7.31 -5.33
N PRO A 196 1.85 -7.11 -5.13
CA PRO A 196 2.48 -5.80 -5.29
C PRO A 196 2.40 -5.30 -6.72
N CYS A 197 1.93 -4.06 -6.94
CA CYS A 197 1.92 -3.45 -8.27
C CYS A 197 3.27 -2.82 -8.62
N CYS A 198 3.39 -2.40 -9.89
CA CYS A 198 4.38 -1.41 -10.34
C CYS A 198 5.85 -1.84 -10.10
N LEU A 199 6.10 -3.13 -10.04
CA LEU A 199 7.45 -3.67 -9.79
C LEU A 199 8.35 -3.54 -11.01
N SER A 200 7.81 -3.70 -12.22
CA SER A 200 8.53 -3.54 -13.49
C SER A 200 8.52 -2.10 -14.00
N PRO A 201 9.57 -1.67 -14.73
CA PRO A 201 9.52 -0.41 -15.45
C PRO A 201 8.44 -0.45 -16.52
N ARG A 202 7.72 0.67 -16.66
CA ARG A 202 6.73 0.80 -17.72
C ARG A 202 7.41 0.75 -19.09
N ALA A 203 6.91 -0.12 -19.96
CA ALA A 203 7.35 -0.15 -21.35
C ALA A 203 6.95 1.16 -22.06
N ALA A 204 7.76 1.58 -23.03
CA ALA A 204 7.38 2.61 -23.99
C ALA A 204 6.29 2.05 -24.89
N THR A 205 5.04 2.14 -24.47
CA THR A 205 3.89 1.76 -25.29
C THR A 205 3.52 2.91 -26.22
N PRO A 206 3.02 2.63 -27.42
CA PRO A 206 2.43 3.67 -28.26
C PRO A 206 1.41 4.48 -27.45
N ALA A 207 1.41 5.77 -27.65
CA ALA A 207 0.49 6.68 -26.98
C ALA A 207 -0.96 6.19 -27.14
N ASN A 208 -1.71 6.10 -26.06
CA ASN A 208 -3.14 5.97 -26.11
C ASN A 208 -3.72 7.37 -26.29
N ALA A 209 -4.07 7.72 -27.52
CA ALA A 209 -4.49 9.07 -27.88
C ALA A 209 -5.67 9.58 -27.05
N GLU A 210 -6.60 8.71 -26.64
CA GLU A 210 -7.73 9.11 -25.78
C GLU A 210 -7.28 9.39 -24.35
N MET A 211 -6.42 8.52 -23.80
CA MET A 211 -5.86 8.70 -22.46
C MET A 211 -4.98 9.96 -22.41
N ASP A 212 -4.10 10.15 -23.39
CA ASP A 212 -3.22 11.31 -23.44
C ASP A 212 -4.04 12.60 -23.53
N LYS A 213 -5.06 12.64 -24.38
CA LYS A 213 -5.98 13.79 -24.48
C LYS A 213 -6.71 14.05 -23.17
N ALA A 214 -7.16 13.01 -22.47
CA ALA A 214 -7.83 13.15 -21.18
C ALA A 214 -6.88 13.70 -20.11
N LEU A 215 -5.62 13.23 -20.08
CA LEU A 215 -4.58 13.70 -19.16
C LEU A 215 -4.15 15.15 -19.46
N GLU A 216 -3.98 15.51 -20.71
CA GLU A 216 -3.61 16.87 -21.14
C GLU A 216 -4.74 17.89 -20.90
N ALA A 217 -5.99 17.45 -20.81
CA ALA A 217 -7.13 18.30 -20.49
C ALA A 217 -7.22 18.67 -19.00
N VAL A 218 -6.48 18.00 -18.12
CA VAL A 218 -6.46 18.26 -16.67
C VAL A 218 -5.72 19.58 -16.41
N LYS A 219 -6.45 20.55 -15.86
CA LYS A 219 -5.92 21.90 -15.58
C LYS A 219 -5.66 22.15 -14.10
N GLY A 220 -6.06 21.23 -13.23
CA GLY A 220 -5.83 21.32 -11.79
C GLY A 220 -6.07 19.98 -11.11
N PRO A 221 -5.60 19.81 -9.87
CA PRO A 221 -5.72 18.54 -9.15
C PRO A 221 -7.17 18.02 -9.03
N ALA A 222 -8.14 18.95 -8.86
CA ALA A 222 -9.56 18.59 -8.73
C ALA A 222 -10.13 17.93 -10.00
N ASP A 223 -9.65 18.30 -11.19
CA ASP A 223 -10.14 17.76 -12.45
C ASP A 223 -9.84 16.27 -12.60
N SER A 224 -8.82 15.77 -11.90
CA SER A 224 -8.45 14.35 -11.90
C SER A 224 -9.54 13.45 -11.35
N ALA A 225 -10.47 13.99 -10.55
CA ALA A 225 -11.58 13.22 -9.98
C ALA A 225 -12.49 12.58 -11.04
N ASN A 226 -12.58 13.20 -12.21
CA ASN A 226 -13.44 12.77 -13.32
C ASN A 226 -12.73 11.85 -14.32
N LEU A 227 -11.43 11.59 -14.13
CA LEU A 227 -10.68 10.74 -15.03
C LEU A 227 -11.03 9.25 -14.83
N PRO A 228 -10.95 8.43 -15.89
CA PRO A 228 -10.96 6.99 -15.76
C PRO A 228 -9.85 6.51 -14.82
N PHE A 229 -10.08 5.37 -14.14
CA PHE A 229 -9.19 4.80 -13.12
C PHE A 229 -7.71 4.79 -13.54
N PHE A 230 -7.38 4.23 -14.70
CA PHE A 230 -5.99 4.12 -15.16
C PHE A 230 -5.36 5.47 -15.53
N ALA A 231 -6.14 6.41 -16.06
CA ALA A 231 -5.64 7.77 -16.34
C ALA A 231 -5.31 8.50 -15.05
N ARG A 232 -6.17 8.41 -14.04
CA ARG A 232 -5.91 9.00 -12.73
C ARG A 232 -4.72 8.34 -12.00
N ALA A 233 -4.59 7.01 -12.12
CA ALA A 233 -3.42 6.29 -11.59
C ALA A 233 -2.11 6.75 -12.26
N GLN A 234 -2.18 7.10 -13.56
CA GLN A 234 -1.03 7.66 -14.27
C GLN A 234 -0.65 9.06 -13.75
N LEU A 235 -1.61 9.91 -13.38
CA LEU A 235 -1.31 11.18 -12.69
C LEU A 235 -0.65 10.96 -11.33
N ALA A 236 -1.18 10.05 -10.53
CA ALA A 236 -0.60 9.72 -9.24
C ALA A 236 0.85 9.24 -9.37
N ALA A 237 1.11 8.35 -10.33
CA ALA A 237 2.46 7.88 -10.63
C ALA A 237 3.37 9.02 -11.13
N ALA A 238 2.86 9.92 -11.99
CA ALA A 238 3.63 11.06 -12.49
C ALA A 238 3.97 12.05 -11.38
N ALA A 239 3.03 12.36 -10.49
CA ALA A 239 3.26 13.22 -9.33
C ALA A 239 4.31 12.64 -8.39
N ALA A 240 4.33 11.31 -8.22
CA ALA A 240 5.28 10.61 -7.35
C ALA A 240 6.66 10.39 -7.98
N TRP A 241 6.74 10.12 -9.31
CA TRP A 241 7.97 9.63 -9.94
C TRP A 241 8.58 10.57 -10.98
N SER A 242 7.78 11.54 -11.46
CA SER A 242 8.26 12.58 -12.37
C SER A 242 7.78 13.97 -11.95
N PRO A 243 8.04 14.37 -10.68
CA PRO A 243 7.69 15.70 -10.20
C PRO A 243 8.40 16.77 -11.02
N ASN A 244 7.70 17.89 -11.27
CA ASN A 244 8.26 19.06 -11.96
C ASN A 244 7.73 20.37 -11.36
N PRO A 245 8.44 20.98 -10.41
CA PRO A 245 8.04 22.26 -9.80
C PRO A 245 7.84 23.43 -10.79
N LYS A 246 8.41 23.30 -11.99
CA LYS A 246 8.29 24.32 -13.05
C LYS A 246 7.08 24.12 -13.96
N ASN A 247 6.27 23.09 -13.74
CA ASN A 247 5.09 22.77 -14.56
C ASN A 247 3.79 22.89 -13.73
N PRO A 248 3.42 24.12 -13.25
CA PRO A 248 2.13 24.32 -12.58
C PRO A 248 0.96 24.15 -13.56
N PRO A 249 -0.26 23.84 -13.09
CA PRO A 249 -0.65 23.65 -11.71
C PRO A 249 -0.50 22.21 -11.17
N LEU A 250 -0.11 21.24 -12.00
CA LEU A 250 0.00 19.85 -11.59
C LEU A 250 1.39 19.48 -11.04
N PHE A 251 2.41 20.28 -11.33
CA PHE A 251 3.79 20.09 -10.88
C PHE A 251 4.37 18.70 -11.17
N LEU A 252 4.03 18.16 -12.34
CA LEU A 252 4.46 16.84 -12.81
C LEU A 252 4.71 16.83 -14.32
N ASP A 253 5.46 15.84 -14.79
CA ASP A 253 5.63 15.53 -16.21
C ASP A 253 4.98 14.19 -16.54
N LEU A 254 4.23 14.12 -17.64
CA LEU A 254 3.61 12.90 -18.13
C LEU A 254 4.59 12.09 -19.02
N PRO A 255 4.49 10.76 -19.04
CA PRO A 255 5.31 9.90 -19.89
C PRO A 255 5.01 10.06 -21.39
N THR A 256 3.89 10.68 -21.74
CA THR A 256 3.52 11.06 -23.10
C THR A 256 3.09 12.52 -23.12
N LYS A 257 3.44 13.23 -24.20
CA LYS A 257 3.03 14.63 -24.44
C LYS A 257 2.77 14.81 -25.93
N ALA A 258 1.57 15.30 -26.28
CA ALA A 258 1.13 15.46 -27.67
C ALA A 258 1.35 14.17 -28.51
N GLY A 259 1.03 13.01 -27.94
CA GLY A 259 1.21 11.71 -28.57
C GLY A 259 2.66 11.21 -28.67
N GLN A 260 3.63 11.97 -28.14
CA GLN A 260 5.06 11.60 -28.18
C GLN A 260 5.52 11.07 -26.82
N VAL A 261 6.21 9.95 -26.84
CA VAL A 261 6.83 9.35 -25.65
C VAL A 261 7.96 10.26 -25.14
N GLN A 262 7.94 10.54 -23.83
CA GLN A 262 8.97 11.32 -23.14
C GLN A 262 9.99 10.36 -22.49
N ALA A 263 11.10 10.11 -23.19
CA ALA A 263 12.09 9.12 -22.76
C ALA A 263 12.73 9.44 -21.40
N ASP A 264 12.95 10.71 -21.09
CA ASP A 264 13.51 11.16 -19.80
C ASP A 264 12.50 10.93 -18.65
N VAL A 265 11.20 11.10 -18.90
CA VAL A 265 10.14 10.79 -17.93
C VAL A 265 10.08 9.30 -17.68
N LEU A 266 10.10 8.48 -18.73
CA LEU A 266 10.12 7.02 -18.59
C LEU A 266 11.37 6.52 -17.85
N ALA A 267 12.53 7.16 -18.04
CA ALA A 267 13.75 6.83 -17.30
C ALA A 267 13.57 7.11 -15.78
N ARG A 268 12.94 8.24 -15.40
CA ARG A 268 12.58 8.55 -14.01
C ARG A 268 11.61 7.53 -13.43
N TRP A 269 10.62 7.10 -14.21
CA TRP A 269 9.68 6.05 -13.78
C TRP A 269 10.37 4.71 -13.60
N ALA A 270 11.24 4.32 -14.54
CA ALA A 270 12.03 3.10 -14.41
C ALA A 270 12.90 3.09 -13.14
N ALA A 271 13.49 4.23 -12.80
CA ALA A 271 14.29 4.37 -11.57
C ALA A 271 13.47 4.20 -10.27
N ASN A 272 12.14 4.25 -10.36
CA ASN A 272 11.23 4.01 -9.24
C ASN A 272 10.61 2.60 -9.23
N ALA A 273 10.90 1.76 -10.22
CA ALA A 273 10.42 0.39 -10.29
C ALA A 273 11.32 -0.56 -9.47
N PRO A 274 10.81 -1.28 -8.47
CA PRO A 274 11.59 -2.16 -7.60
C PRO A 274 12.51 -3.13 -8.34
N LEU A 275 12.07 -3.72 -9.44
CA LEU A 275 12.89 -4.65 -10.24
C LEU A 275 14.10 -4.00 -10.92
N THR A 276 14.14 -2.67 -11.06
CA THR A 276 15.31 -1.97 -11.60
C THR A 276 16.34 -1.62 -10.53
N PHE A 277 15.90 -1.39 -9.29
CA PHE A 277 16.81 -0.96 -8.23
C PHE A 277 17.08 -2.01 -7.13
N VAL A 278 16.37 -3.12 -7.10
CA VAL A 278 16.53 -4.18 -6.07
C VAL A 278 17.99 -4.60 -5.88
N HIS A 279 18.76 -4.66 -6.98
CA HIS A 279 20.15 -5.03 -6.97
C HIS A 279 21.05 -4.11 -6.12
N GLN A 280 20.62 -2.86 -5.92
CA GLN A 280 21.35 -1.89 -5.08
C GLN A 280 21.07 -2.11 -3.58
N TYR A 281 20.00 -2.85 -3.23
CA TYR A 281 19.53 -3.03 -1.86
C TYR A 281 19.66 -4.47 -1.32
N ILE A 282 20.42 -5.32 -2.01
CA ILE A 282 20.65 -6.71 -1.59
C ILE A 282 21.23 -6.78 -0.17
N GLY A 283 22.15 -5.88 0.18
CA GLY A 283 22.70 -5.78 1.53
C GLY A 283 21.64 -5.48 2.60
N ASN A 284 20.66 -4.62 2.27
CA ASN A 284 19.56 -4.30 3.14
C ASN A 284 18.58 -5.49 3.28
N LEU A 285 18.22 -6.12 2.16
CA LEU A 285 17.30 -7.25 2.14
C LEU A 285 17.82 -8.45 2.93
N ARG A 286 19.14 -8.68 2.95
CA ARG A 286 19.76 -9.73 3.79
C ARG A 286 19.63 -9.49 5.29
N ARG A 287 19.24 -8.31 5.72
CA ARG A 287 19.05 -7.98 7.14
C ARG A 287 17.67 -8.37 7.67
N TYR A 288 16.72 -8.71 6.79
CA TYR A 288 15.38 -9.09 7.20
C TYR A 288 15.34 -10.45 7.85
N ASP A 289 14.57 -10.57 8.92
CA ASP A 289 14.33 -11.84 9.60
C ASP A 289 13.40 -12.73 8.75
N ALA A 290 12.48 -12.12 7.98
CA ALA A 290 11.62 -12.82 7.01
C ALA A 290 11.10 -11.87 5.93
N ILE A 291 10.93 -12.41 4.71
CA ILE A 291 10.30 -11.75 3.56
C ILE A 291 9.29 -12.72 2.95
N ALA A 292 8.07 -12.23 2.68
CA ALA A 292 7.04 -13.02 2.02
C ALA A 292 6.36 -12.25 0.90
N PHE A 293 5.89 -13.02 -0.09
CA PHE A 293 5.06 -12.54 -1.20
C PHE A 293 3.87 -13.46 -1.37
N ASP A 294 2.73 -12.89 -1.73
CA ASP A 294 1.63 -13.67 -2.26
C ASP A 294 0.97 -12.95 -3.44
N VAL A 295 0.32 -13.72 -4.31
CA VAL A 295 -0.43 -13.20 -5.44
C VAL A 295 -1.45 -14.23 -5.91
N GLY A 296 -2.62 -13.76 -6.39
CA GLY A 296 -3.62 -14.63 -6.99
C GLY A 296 -3.18 -15.19 -8.35
N ASP A 297 -3.56 -16.42 -8.67
CA ASP A 297 -3.28 -17.07 -9.97
C ASP A 297 -3.98 -16.36 -11.15
N GLN A 298 -5.07 -15.62 -10.86
CA GLN A 298 -5.84 -14.82 -11.81
C GLN A 298 -5.50 -13.32 -11.75
N ASP A 299 -4.48 -12.93 -10.97
CA ASP A 299 -4.03 -11.55 -10.87
C ASP A 299 -3.05 -11.19 -12.00
N GLY A 300 -3.30 -10.06 -12.66
CA GLY A 300 -2.39 -9.54 -13.69
C GLY A 300 -1.00 -9.15 -13.17
N LEU A 301 -0.81 -9.04 -11.86
CA LEU A 301 0.47 -8.69 -11.22
C LEU A 301 1.35 -9.93 -10.89
N LYS A 302 0.86 -11.13 -11.20
CA LYS A 302 1.54 -12.40 -10.90
C LYS A 302 2.97 -12.45 -11.45
N THR A 303 3.16 -12.14 -12.71
CA THR A 303 4.46 -12.25 -13.39
C THR A 303 5.53 -11.39 -12.73
N ASP A 304 5.19 -10.16 -12.37
CA ASP A 304 6.14 -9.24 -11.73
C ASP A 304 6.45 -9.69 -10.28
N THR A 305 5.45 -10.19 -9.56
CA THR A 305 5.64 -10.72 -8.20
C THR A 305 6.55 -11.96 -8.21
N GLU A 306 6.31 -12.90 -9.12
CA GLU A 306 7.20 -14.06 -9.33
C GLU A 306 8.61 -13.65 -9.73
N THR A 307 8.74 -12.60 -10.53
CA THR A 307 10.05 -12.10 -10.96
C THR A 307 10.84 -11.55 -9.79
N LEU A 308 10.20 -10.75 -8.91
CA LEU A 308 10.88 -10.21 -7.73
C LEU A 308 11.29 -11.33 -6.76
N HIS A 309 10.43 -12.32 -6.54
CA HIS A 309 10.76 -13.53 -5.77
C HIS A 309 12.02 -14.22 -6.33
N LYS A 310 12.06 -14.52 -7.64
CA LYS A 310 13.19 -15.16 -8.30
C LYS A 310 14.48 -14.33 -8.24
N VAL A 311 14.38 -13.01 -8.27
CA VAL A 311 15.54 -12.13 -8.07
C VAL A 311 16.10 -12.33 -6.66
N LEU A 312 15.27 -12.38 -5.63
CA LEU A 312 15.76 -12.63 -4.26
C LEU A 312 16.42 -14.01 -4.14
N ASP A 313 15.84 -15.03 -4.74
CA ASP A 313 16.44 -16.38 -4.78
C ASP A 313 17.81 -16.38 -5.45
N THR A 314 17.96 -15.65 -6.56
CA THR A 314 19.24 -15.52 -7.26
C THR A 314 20.34 -14.96 -6.37
N TYR A 315 19.97 -14.09 -5.42
CA TYR A 315 20.91 -13.52 -4.44
C TYR A 315 21.00 -14.29 -3.11
N GLY A 316 20.35 -15.46 -3.03
CA GLY A 316 20.33 -16.29 -1.82
C GLY A 316 19.65 -15.61 -0.63
N ILE A 317 18.66 -14.74 -0.88
CA ILE A 317 17.85 -14.11 0.15
C ILE A 317 16.67 -14.99 0.44
N ALA A 318 16.61 -15.55 1.66
CA ALA A 318 15.48 -16.38 2.08
C ALA A 318 14.17 -15.61 2.01
N ASN A 319 13.21 -16.18 1.32
CA ASN A 319 11.88 -15.59 1.18
C ASN A 319 10.82 -16.67 0.94
N THR A 320 9.56 -16.34 1.18
CA THR A 320 8.41 -17.21 0.91
C THR A 320 7.58 -16.61 -0.21
N PHE A 321 7.19 -17.42 -1.19
CA PHE A 321 6.29 -17.04 -2.25
C PHE A 321 5.09 -17.99 -2.30
N GLU A 322 3.88 -17.43 -2.34
CA GLU A 322 2.66 -18.21 -2.45
C GLU A 322 1.80 -17.71 -3.61
N LEU A 323 1.49 -18.63 -4.53
CA LEU A 323 0.48 -18.45 -5.58
C LEU A 323 -0.81 -19.10 -5.11
N TYR A 324 -1.83 -18.28 -4.80
CA TYR A 324 -3.11 -18.79 -4.34
C TYR A 324 -4.19 -18.70 -5.43
N SER A 325 -5.26 -19.49 -5.28
CA SER A 325 -6.40 -19.41 -6.21
C SER A 325 -7.23 -18.16 -5.90
N GLY A 326 -7.17 -17.17 -6.79
CA GLY A 326 -7.88 -15.90 -6.62
C GLY A 326 -7.45 -14.82 -7.60
N ASN A 327 -8.16 -13.71 -7.53
CA ASN A 327 -7.83 -12.49 -8.28
C ASN A 327 -7.18 -11.43 -7.37
N HIS A 328 -7.06 -10.19 -7.89
CA HIS A 328 -6.39 -9.10 -7.19
C HIS A 328 -6.98 -8.75 -5.81
N THR A 329 -8.26 -9.06 -5.53
CA THR A 329 -8.93 -8.52 -4.35
C THR A 329 -9.80 -9.51 -3.57
N ASN A 330 -10.25 -10.61 -4.17
CA ASN A 330 -11.30 -11.44 -3.57
C ASN A 330 -10.91 -12.16 -2.27
N GLN A 331 -9.62 -12.43 -2.06
CA GLN A 331 -9.13 -13.18 -0.90
C GLN A 331 -8.44 -12.31 0.17
N LEU A 332 -8.45 -10.98 0.06
CA LEU A 332 -7.66 -10.09 0.94
C LEU A 332 -7.94 -10.29 2.43
N GLY A 333 -9.21 -10.43 2.82
CA GLY A 333 -9.58 -10.65 4.22
C GLY A 333 -9.03 -11.99 4.74
N ASP A 334 -9.21 -13.05 3.97
CA ASP A 334 -8.68 -14.38 4.31
C ASP A 334 -7.15 -14.38 4.39
N ARG A 335 -6.48 -13.81 3.37
CA ARG A 335 -5.02 -13.70 3.36
C ARG A 335 -4.51 -12.94 4.57
N PHE A 336 -5.15 -11.84 4.93
CA PHE A 336 -4.74 -11.03 6.09
C PHE A 336 -4.89 -11.79 7.41
N GLN A 337 -6.03 -12.50 7.60
CA GLN A 337 -6.30 -13.30 8.80
C GLN A 337 -5.41 -14.53 8.92
N ASN A 338 -5.30 -15.31 7.85
CA ASN A 338 -4.80 -16.68 7.91
C ASN A 338 -3.36 -16.85 7.42
N HIS A 339 -2.77 -15.80 6.81
CA HIS A 339 -1.40 -15.83 6.26
C HIS A 339 -0.55 -14.66 6.76
N VAL A 340 -1.01 -13.42 6.60
CA VAL A 340 -0.22 -12.21 6.93
C VAL A 340 0.02 -12.09 8.45
N LEU A 341 -1.02 -12.10 9.27
CA LEU A 341 -0.86 -11.97 10.72
C LEU A 341 -0.13 -13.17 11.35
N PRO A 342 -0.41 -14.43 10.97
CA PRO A 342 0.40 -15.59 11.38
C PRO A 342 1.87 -15.49 10.95
N PHE A 343 2.16 -15.02 9.74
CA PHE A 343 3.54 -14.78 9.32
C PHE A 343 4.27 -13.83 10.27
N PHE A 344 3.68 -12.68 10.59
CA PHE A 344 4.29 -11.74 11.55
C PHE A 344 4.37 -12.31 12.96
N SER A 345 3.39 -13.10 13.38
CA SER A 345 3.44 -13.81 14.68
C SER A 345 4.65 -14.72 14.80
N ASN A 346 5.07 -15.34 13.71
CA ASN A 346 6.17 -16.28 13.68
C ASN A 346 7.54 -15.61 13.52
N HIS A 347 7.59 -14.40 12.97
CA HIS A 347 8.85 -13.76 12.58
C HIS A 347 9.17 -12.45 13.32
N LEU A 348 8.20 -11.85 14.03
CA LEU A 348 8.49 -10.70 14.87
C LEU A 348 8.97 -11.11 16.26
N SER A 349 9.83 -10.29 16.85
CA SER A 349 10.19 -10.42 18.27
C SER A 349 9.06 -9.88 19.15
N PHE A 350 8.64 -10.69 20.13
CA PHE A 350 7.66 -10.33 21.16
C PHE A 350 8.33 -10.06 22.51
N ASP A 351 9.65 -10.17 22.57
CA ASP A 351 10.44 -9.92 23.76
C ASP A 351 11.02 -8.50 23.71
N SER A 352 10.65 -7.67 24.67
CA SER A 352 11.41 -6.44 24.92
C SER A 352 12.74 -6.83 25.56
N LYS A 353 13.87 -6.53 24.92
CA LYS A 353 15.15 -6.59 25.62
C LYS A 353 15.06 -5.63 26.81
N ARG A 354 15.26 -6.16 28.03
CA ARG A 354 15.39 -5.39 29.25
C ARG A 354 16.71 -4.63 29.28
#